data_e4e2e3663e705026b6a99bb4d6b5e8dc
#
_entry.id   e4e2e3663e705026b6a99bb4d6b5e8dc
#
_cell.length_a   1.000
_cell.length_b   1.000
_cell.length_c   1.000
_cell.angle_alpha   90.00
_cell.angle_beta   90.00
_cell.angle_gamma   90.00
#
_symmetry.space_group_name_H-M   'P 1'
#
loop_
_entity.id
_entity.type
_entity.pdbx_description
1 polymer ?
#
loop_
_entity_poly.entity_id
_entity_poly.type
_entity_poly.pdbx_seq_one_letter_code
_entity_poly.pdbx_strand_id
1 'polypeptide(L)'
;VSCNQNVSDTSAFDEGLAKFEKNKTLADKTFDAFIAKDLDAMMDMYADDAIWSPANTLDSLTKDALREGMTGWMTEFEVFSFNDRQYYPGVDDNFIPDGSVRTYGTWVGTHNSGATTVSKYYSVTQYNDDGKIVTALEWFDVGGVFDQVESQLQN
;
A
#
# COMPACT_ATOMS: atom_id res chain seq x y z
N VAL A 1 7.08 -31.47 40.61
CA VAL A 1 6.17 -30.78 39.70
C VAL A 1 7.02 -30.37 38.51
N SER A 2 6.93 -31.12 37.40
CA SER A 2 7.66 -30.83 36.15
C SER A 2 6.85 -29.76 35.40
N CYS A 3 7.35 -28.53 35.32
CA CYS A 3 6.88 -27.56 34.38
C CYS A 3 7.26 -28.05 32.96
N ASN A 4 6.33 -28.64 32.24
CA ASN A 4 6.42 -28.74 30.80
C ASN A 4 6.35 -27.31 30.27
N GLN A 5 7.49 -26.69 29.99
CA GLN A 5 7.54 -25.56 29.10
C GLN A 5 7.15 -26.10 27.73
N ASN A 6 5.91 -25.79 27.28
CA ASN A 6 5.60 -25.80 25.87
C ASN A 6 6.61 -24.86 25.22
N VAL A 7 7.61 -25.42 24.56
CA VAL A 7 8.39 -24.68 23.57
C VAL A 7 7.36 -24.35 22.51
N SER A 8 6.81 -23.14 22.54
CA SER A 8 5.99 -22.62 21.45
C SER A 8 6.86 -22.73 20.20
N ASP A 9 6.32 -23.39 19.19
CA ASP A 9 7.00 -23.52 17.90
C ASP A 9 7.18 -22.11 17.32
N THR A 10 8.39 -21.55 17.52
CA THR A 10 8.74 -20.20 17.04
C THR A 10 8.98 -20.20 15.55
N SER A 11 9.06 -21.39 14.89
CA SER A 11 9.41 -21.50 13.48
C SER A 11 8.39 -20.78 12.57
N ALA A 12 7.10 -20.96 12.83
CA ALA A 12 6.04 -20.30 12.06
C ALA A 12 6.08 -18.77 12.21
N PHE A 13 6.37 -18.28 13.41
CA PHE A 13 6.53 -16.86 13.66
C PHE A 13 7.74 -16.28 12.91
N ASP A 14 8.87 -16.96 12.99
CA ASP A 14 10.11 -16.54 12.32
C ASP A 14 9.98 -16.58 10.80
N GLU A 15 9.31 -17.61 10.26
CA GLU A 15 9.01 -17.72 8.83
C GLU A 15 8.09 -16.60 8.35
N GLY A 16 7.02 -16.32 9.08
CA GLY A 16 6.08 -15.23 8.77
C GLY A 16 6.76 -13.86 8.82
N LEU A 17 7.62 -13.64 9.81
CA LEU A 17 8.41 -12.40 9.93
C LEU A 17 9.40 -12.26 8.77
N ALA A 18 10.06 -13.34 8.34
CA ALA A 18 10.96 -13.33 7.19
C ALA A 18 10.21 -12.99 5.88
N LYS A 19 9.00 -13.54 5.70
CA LYS A 19 8.11 -13.17 4.57
C LYS A 19 7.75 -11.69 4.62
N PHE A 20 7.37 -11.17 5.78
CA PHE A 20 7.08 -9.75 5.96
C PHE A 20 8.26 -8.86 5.57
N GLU A 21 9.48 -9.15 6.05
CA GLU A 21 10.66 -8.33 5.73
C GLU A 21 10.98 -8.32 4.21
N LYS A 22 10.80 -9.45 3.53
CA LYS A 22 10.89 -9.52 2.07
C LYS A 22 9.82 -8.65 1.41
N ASN A 23 8.56 -8.81 1.82
CA ASN A 23 7.39 -8.15 1.21
C ASN A 23 7.37 -6.65 1.51
N LYS A 24 7.85 -6.21 2.67
CA LYS A 24 8.07 -4.80 3.00
C LYS A 24 8.98 -4.11 1.98
N THR A 25 10.06 -4.79 1.56
CA THR A 25 10.94 -4.24 0.52
C THR A 25 10.22 -4.13 -0.83
N LEU A 26 9.32 -5.06 -1.16
CA LEU A 26 8.49 -5.00 -2.37
C LEU A 26 7.45 -3.88 -2.28
N ALA A 27 6.82 -3.69 -1.13
CA ALA A 27 5.89 -2.59 -0.90
C ALA A 27 6.58 -1.23 -1.12
N ASP A 28 7.77 -1.05 -0.55
CA ASP A 28 8.54 0.19 -0.70
C ASP A 28 8.87 0.48 -2.18
N LYS A 29 9.31 -0.54 -2.94
CA LYS A 29 9.54 -0.42 -4.38
C LYS A 29 8.27 -0.06 -5.17
N THR A 30 7.11 -0.57 -4.77
CA THR A 30 5.84 -0.26 -5.43
C THR A 30 5.49 1.22 -5.26
N PHE A 31 5.68 1.78 -4.06
CA PHE A 31 5.50 3.21 -3.83
C PHE A 31 6.54 4.06 -4.57
N ASP A 32 7.79 3.61 -4.64
CA ASP A 32 8.83 4.33 -5.39
C ASP A 32 8.53 4.35 -6.90
N ALA A 33 8.02 3.26 -7.47
CA ALA A 33 7.57 3.21 -8.86
C ALA A 33 6.41 4.20 -9.12
N PHE A 34 5.43 4.28 -8.19
CA PHE A 34 4.36 5.26 -8.28
C PHE A 34 4.88 6.70 -8.22
N ILE A 35 5.79 7.03 -7.30
CA ILE A 35 6.41 8.35 -7.18
C ILE A 35 7.19 8.72 -8.45
N ALA A 36 7.89 7.75 -9.04
CA ALA A 36 8.61 7.92 -10.29
C ALA A 36 7.68 8.02 -11.52
N LYS A 37 6.37 7.81 -11.34
CA LYS A 37 5.37 7.68 -12.41
C LYS A 37 5.69 6.56 -13.40
N ASP A 38 6.40 5.53 -12.95
CA ASP A 38 6.67 4.32 -13.72
C ASP A 38 5.53 3.32 -13.50
N LEU A 39 4.43 3.55 -14.25
CA LEU A 39 3.23 2.75 -14.14
C LEU A 39 3.48 1.27 -14.48
N ASP A 40 4.32 0.99 -15.46
CA ASP A 40 4.61 -0.39 -15.86
C ASP A 40 5.41 -1.11 -14.77
N ALA A 41 6.45 -0.49 -14.20
CA ALA A 41 7.17 -1.05 -13.07
C ALA A 41 6.27 -1.25 -11.84
N MET A 42 5.34 -0.32 -11.58
CA MET A 42 4.35 -0.49 -10.51
C MET A 42 3.45 -1.69 -10.79
N MET A 43 2.87 -1.80 -11.99
CA MET A 43 1.95 -2.89 -12.34
C MET A 43 2.63 -4.26 -12.36
N ASP A 44 3.92 -4.32 -12.64
CA ASP A 44 4.71 -5.54 -12.58
C ASP A 44 4.83 -6.11 -11.15
N MET A 45 4.59 -5.30 -10.11
CA MET A 45 4.53 -5.79 -8.73
C MET A 45 3.24 -6.53 -8.40
N TYR A 46 2.19 -6.42 -9.20
CA TYR A 46 0.88 -7.05 -8.99
C TYR A 46 0.74 -8.35 -9.80
N ALA A 47 0.11 -9.36 -9.20
CA ALA A 47 -0.34 -10.55 -9.91
C ALA A 47 -1.44 -10.18 -10.93
N ASP A 48 -1.62 -11.00 -11.96
CA ASP A 48 -2.61 -10.70 -13.02
C ASP A 48 -4.06 -10.74 -12.52
N ASP A 49 -4.31 -11.57 -11.50
CA ASP A 49 -5.60 -11.70 -10.81
C ASP A 49 -5.69 -10.88 -9.52
N ALA A 50 -4.81 -9.90 -9.34
CA ALA A 50 -4.79 -9.05 -8.15
C ALA A 50 -6.13 -8.31 -7.95
N ILE A 51 -6.54 -8.22 -6.69
CA ILE A 51 -7.72 -7.50 -6.25
C ILE A 51 -7.30 -6.19 -5.57
N TRP A 52 -7.87 -5.10 -6.03
CA TRP A 52 -7.68 -3.77 -5.47
C TRP A 52 -8.96 -3.24 -4.83
N SER A 53 -8.87 -2.78 -3.60
CA SER A 53 -9.96 -2.10 -2.88
C SER A 53 -9.55 -0.66 -2.58
N PRO A 54 -9.90 0.28 -3.45
CA PRO A 54 -9.56 1.69 -3.27
C PRO A 54 -10.38 2.36 -2.17
N ALA A 55 -9.88 3.47 -1.66
CA ALA A 55 -10.46 4.19 -0.52
C ALA A 55 -11.85 4.81 -0.79
N ASN A 56 -12.23 5.01 -2.03
CA ASN A 56 -13.42 5.76 -2.45
C ASN A 56 -14.60 4.90 -2.92
N THR A 57 -14.50 3.58 -2.83
CA THR A 57 -15.59 2.65 -3.16
C THR A 57 -15.59 1.43 -2.23
N LEU A 58 -16.73 0.76 -2.11
CA LEU A 58 -16.85 -0.51 -1.40
C LEU A 58 -16.58 -1.72 -2.32
N ASP A 59 -16.42 -1.49 -3.62
CA ASP A 59 -16.19 -2.55 -4.60
C ASP A 59 -14.73 -3.00 -4.58
N SER A 60 -14.54 -4.30 -4.83
CA SER A 60 -13.23 -4.84 -5.15
C SER A 60 -13.02 -4.80 -6.65
N LEU A 61 -11.93 -4.21 -7.08
CA LEU A 61 -11.61 -3.92 -8.48
C LEU A 61 -10.47 -4.80 -8.98
N THR A 62 -10.34 -4.91 -10.31
CA THR A 62 -9.29 -5.69 -10.97
C THR A 62 -7.98 -4.92 -11.09
N LYS A 63 -6.89 -5.61 -11.47
CA LYS A 63 -5.61 -5.00 -11.83
C LYS A 63 -5.72 -3.96 -12.94
N ASP A 64 -6.61 -4.18 -13.94
CA ASP A 64 -6.84 -3.22 -15.02
C ASP A 64 -7.47 -1.92 -14.49
N ALA A 65 -8.45 -2.03 -13.58
CA ALA A 65 -9.04 -0.87 -12.94
C ALA A 65 -8.04 -0.14 -12.01
N LEU A 66 -7.13 -0.88 -11.34
CA LEU A 66 -6.02 -0.28 -10.60
C LEU A 66 -5.12 0.53 -11.54
N ARG A 67 -4.73 -0.04 -12.69
CA ARG A 67 -3.91 0.67 -13.69
C ARG A 67 -4.59 1.96 -14.15
N GLU A 68 -5.88 1.91 -14.42
CA GLU A 68 -6.66 3.10 -14.82
C GLU A 68 -6.69 4.16 -13.72
N GLY A 69 -6.96 3.76 -12.47
CA GLY A 69 -6.95 4.67 -11.32
C GLY A 69 -5.58 5.31 -11.07
N MET A 70 -4.50 4.54 -11.14
CA MET A 70 -3.13 5.06 -10.98
C MET A 70 -2.75 5.99 -12.14
N THR A 71 -3.19 5.69 -13.37
CA THR A 71 -3.02 6.60 -14.51
C THR A 71 -3.70 7.94 -14.25
N GLY A 72 -4.91 7.93 -13.69
CA GLY A 72 -5.62 9.16 -13.31
C GLY A 72 -4.80 10.01 -12.33
N TRP A 73 -4.35 9.42 -11.22
CA TRP A 73 -3.51 10.13 -10.24
C TRP A 73 -2.22 10.69 -10.85
N MET A 74 -1.50 9.88 -11.67
CA MET A 74 -0.25 10.31 -12.32
C MET A 74 -0.48 11.41 -13.37
N THR A 75 -1.70 11.52 -13.92
CA THR A 75 -2.06 12.56 -14.89
C THR A 75 -2.41 13.87 -14.20
N GLU A 76 -3.14 13.82 -13.09
CA GLU A 76 -3.62 15.00 -12.37
C GLU A 76 -2.53 15.69 -11.54
N PHE A 77 -1.51 14.95 -11.10
CA PHE A 77 -0.45 15.47 -10.25
C PHE A 77 0.91 15.43 -10.95
N GLU A 78 1.69 16.51 -10.83
CA GLU A 78 3.05 16.57 -11.36
C GLU A 78 4.05 15.79 -10.53
N VAL A 79 3.96 15.94 -9.21
CA VAL A 79 4.92 15.39 -8.25
C VAL A 79 4.20 14.69 -7.11
N PHE A 80 4.79 13.58 -6.66
CA PHE A 80 4.41 12.91 -5.44
C PHE A 80 5.61 12.71 -4.52
N SER A 81 5.36 12.75 -3.21
CA SER A 81 6.25 12.18 -2.21
C SER A 81 5.45 11.40 -1.17
N PHE A 82 6.04 10.33 -0.66
CA PHE A 82 5.43 9.52 0.40
C PHE A 82 6.36 9.55 1.60
N ASN A 83 5.99 10.32 2.60
CA ASN A 83 6.81 10.66 3.76
C ASN A 83 6.43 9.83 4.99
N ASP A 84 7.35 9.71 5.94
CA ASP A 84 7.16 9.03 7.23
C ASP A 84 6.63 7.61 7.09
N ARG A 85 7.14 6.87 6.09
CA ARG A 85 6.73 5.49 5.80
C ARG A 85 7.03 4.58 6.98
N GLN A 86 6.02 3.88 7.45
CA GLN A 86 6.12 2.88 8.50
C GLN A 86 5.48 1.59 8.02
N TYR A 87 6.14 0.47 8.28
CA TYR A 87 5.72 -0.85 7.86
C TYR A 87 5.59 -1.78 9.06
N TYR A 88 4.46 -2.47 9.14
CA TYR A 88 4.19 -3.45 10.20
C TYR A 88 3.67 -4.75 9.59
N PRO A 89 3.99 -5.92 10.20
CA PRO A 89 3.44 -7.18 9.75
C PRO A 89 1.94 -7.27 10.00
N GLY A 90 1.21 -7.86 9.05
CA GLY A 90 -0.08 -8.44 9.35
C GLY A 90 0.11 -9.75 10.11
N VAL A 91 -0.95 -10.22 10.76
CA VAL A 91 -0.95 -11.46 11.52
C VAL A 91 -2.21 -12.27 11.21
N ASP A 92 -2.11 -13.58 11.33
CA ASP A 92 -3.24 -14.50 11.27
C ASP A 92 -4.06 -14.50 12.57
N ASP A 93 -5.07 -15.39 12.66
CA ASP A 93 -5.96 -15.53 13.85
C ASP A 93 -5.22 -16.01 15.12
N ASN A 94 -3.98 -16.51 14.99
CA ASN A 94 -3.13 -16.94 16.09
C ASN A 94 -2.06 -15.89 16.44
N PHE A 95 -2.16 -14.68 15.88
CA PHE A 95 -1.20 -13.59 16.04
C PHE A 95 0.21 -13.91 15.48
N ILE A 96 0.29 -14.84 14.50
CA ILE A 96 1.53 -15.16 13.80
C ILE A 96 1.63 -14.27 12.55
N PRO A 97 2.78 -13.63 12.27
CA PRO A 97 2.96 -12.87 11.04
C PRO A 97 2.64 -13.69 9.79
N ASP A 98 1.79 -13.17 8.92
CA ASP A 98 1.29 -13.85 7.72
C ASP A 98 1.99 -13.43 6.43
N GLY A 99 2.98 -12.54 6.55
CA GLY A 99 3.72 -11.96 5.41
C GLY A 99 3.03 -10.78 4.75
N SER A 100 1.80 -10.42 5.14
CA SER A 100 1.17 -9.20 4.66
C SER A 100 1.84 -7.97 5.24
N VAL A 101 1.72 -6.83 4.55
CA VAL A 101 2.34 -5.56 4.93
C VAL A 101 1.27 -4.51 5.20
N ARG A 102 1.30 -3.94 6.40
CA ARG A 102 0.53 -2.77 6.78
C ARG A 102 1.42 -1.55 6.64
N THR A 103 1.03 -0.61 5.79
CA THR A 103 1.81 0.60 5.51
C THR A 103 1.07 1.82 6.02
N TYR A 104 1.80 2.68 6.71
CA TYR A 104 1.35 4.01 7.11
C TYR A 104 2.31 5.04 6.54
N GLY A 105 1.79 6.23 6.25
CA GLY A 105 2.60 7.35 5.79
C GLY A 105 1.76 8.57 5.46
N THR A 106 2.43 9.55 4.89
CA THR A 106 1.80 10.81 4.46
C THR A 106 2.13 11.06 3.01
N TRP A 107 1.11 11.05 2.15
CA TRP A 107 1.24 11.51 0.77
C TRP A 107 1.24 13.03 0.71
N VAL A 108 2.18 13.56 -0.05
CA VAL A 108 2.19 14.97 -0.48
C VAL A 108 2.21 14.96 -2.00
N GLY A 109 1.28 15.67 -2.60
CA GLY A 109 1.16 15.79 -4.06
C GLY A 109 1.17 17.25 -4.51
N THR A 110 1.77 17.54 -5.65
CA THR A 110 1.63 18.81 -6.35
C THR A 110 0.72 18.57 -7.56
N HIS A 111 -0.48 19.11 -7.51
CA HIS A 111 -1.44 19.04 -8.60
C HIS A 111 -0.99 19.92 -9.78
N ASN A 112 -1.44 19.61 -11.00
CA ASN A 112 -1.07 20.36 -12.23
C ASN A 112 -1.44 21.85 -12.19
N SER A 113 -2.36 22.24 -11.31
CA SER A 113 -2.68 23.65 -11.04
C SER A 113 -1.66 24.39 -10.17
N GLY A 114 -0.66 23.69 -9.64
CA GLY A 114 0.29 24.19 -8.65
C GLY A 114 -0.17 24.03 -7.19
N ALA A 115 -1.41 23.58 -6.94
CA ALA A 115 -1.89 23.34 -5.58
C ALA A 115 -1.15 22.16 -4.94
N THR A 116 -0.83 22.30 -3.65
CA THR A 116 -0.20 21.23 -2.86
C THR A 116 -1.22 20.56 -1.96
N THR A 117 -1.23 19.23 -1.96
CA THR A 117 -2.14 18.41 -1.14
C THR A 117 -1.38 17.55 -0.16
N VAL A 118 -1.97 17.26 0.99
CA VAL A 118 -1.43 16.39 2.02
C VAL A 118 -2.52 15.43 2.48
N SER A 119 -2.22 14.13 2.51
CA SER A 119 -3.17 13.12 3.00
C SER A 119 -2.47 12.04 3.80
N LYS A 120 -3.05 11.67 4.95
CA LYS A 120 -2.65 10.47 5.68
C LYS A 120 -3.09 9.25 4.90
N TYR A 121 -2.24 8.24 4.91
CA TYR A 121 -2.45 7.00 4.17
C TYR A 121 -2.25 5.78 5.06
N TYR A 122 -3.11 4.80 4.84
CA TYR A 122 -2.98 3.46 5.37
C TYR A 122 -3.31 2.44 4.29
N SER A 123 -2.51 1.39 4.18
CA SER A 123 -2.82 0.26 3.30
C SER A 123 -2.48 -1.09 3.92
N VAL A 124 -3.12 -2.12 3.39
CA VAL A 124 -2.76 -3.52 3.63
C VAL A 124 -2.54 -4.20 2.29
N THR A 125 -1.37 -4.81 2.12
CA THR A 125 -1.02 -5.58 0.92
C THR A 125 -0.71 -7.02 1.27
N GLN A 126 -1.23 -7.96 0.49
CA GLN A 126 -0.95 -9.39 0.58
C GLN A 126 -0.18 -9.85 -0.65
N TYR A 127 0.66 -10.85 -0.47
CA TYR A 127 1.61 -11.31 -1.49
C TYR A 127 1.49 -12.82 -1.68
N ASN A 128 1.69 -13.28 -2.92
CA ASN A 128 1.89 -14.69 -3.21
C ASN A 128 3.37 -15.10 -3.02
N ASP A 129 3.66 -16.38 -3.21
CA ASP A 129 5.02 -16.92 -3.03
C ASP A 129 6.01 -16.38 -4.07
N ASP A 130 5.54 -15.93 -5.24
CA ASP A 130 6.37 -15.28 -6.26
C ASP A 130 6.71 -13.82 -5.92
N GLY A 131 6.15 -13.28 -4.83
CA GLY A 131 6.35 -11.91 -4.38
C GLY A 131 5.53 -10.89 -5.16
N LYS A 132 4.42 -11.31 -5.78
CA LYS A 132 3.46 -10.41 -6.42
C LYS A 132 2.34 -10.06 -5.44
N ILE A 133 1.89 -8.81 -5.48
CA ILE A 133 0.73 -8.35 -4.72
C ILE A 133 -0.52 -9.02 -5.29
N VAL A 134 -1.26 -9.73 -4.46
CA VAL A 134 -2.55 -10.37 -4.80
C VAL A 134 -3.74 -9.60 -4.26
N THR A 135 -3.55 -8.84 -3.18
CA THR A 135 -4.59 -7.98 -2.61
C THR A 135 -3.96 -6.67 -2.14
N ALA A 136 -4.59 -5.56 -2.50
CA ALA A 136 -4.24 -4.24 -2.00
C ALA A 136 -5.50 -3.51 -1.53
N LEU A 137 -5.53 -3.13 -0.25
CA LEU A 137 -6.57 -2.32 0.36
C LEU A 137 -5.98 -1.00 0.78
N GLU A 138 -6.73 0.09 0.56
CA GLU A 138 -6.26 1.44 0.84
C GLU A 138 -7.30 2.25 1.61
N TRP A 139 -6.81 3.14 2.48
CA TRP A 139 -7.63 4.11 3.20
C TRP A 139 -6.93 5.45 3.24
N PHE A 140 -7.54 6.45 2.64
CA PHE A 140 -7.18 7.86 2.72
C PHE A 140 -8.37 8.72 2.31
N ASP A 141 -8.30 10.00 2.60
CA ASP A 141 -9.37 10.94 2.29
C ASP A 141 -9.22 11.47 0.86
N VAL A 142 -9.79 10.73 -0.10
CA VAL A 142 -9.77 11.11 -1.53
C VAL A 142 -10.48 12.45 -1.74
N GLY A 143 -11.66 12.66 -1.12
CA GLY A 143 -12.41 13.91 -1.21
C GLY A 143 -11.61 15.09 -0.68
N GLY A 144 -11.02 14.94 0.51
CA GLY A 144 -10.20 15.98 1.12
C GLY A 144 -8.94 16.33 0.32
N VAL A 145 -8.40 15.42 -0.50
CA VAL A 145 -7.30 15.76 -1.43
C VAL A 145 -7.79 16.76 -2.48
N PHE A 146 -8.94 16.51 -3.13
CA PHE A 146 -9.48 17.42 -4.14
C PHE A 146 -10.04 18.72 -3.56
N ASP A 147 -10.62 18.69 -2.37
CA ASP A 147 -11.06 19.91 -1.64
C ASP A 147 -9.87 20.85 -1.37
N GLN A 148 -8.68 20.30 -1.07
CA GLN A 148 -7.45 21.10 -0.91
C GLN A 148 -7.04 21.77 -2.23
N VAL A 149 -7.19 21.08 -3.38
CA VAL A 149 -6.91 21.68 -4.70
C VAL A 149 -7.89 22.83 -4.96
N GLU A 150 -9.20 22.57 -4.82
CA GLU A 150 -10.24 23.57 -5.08
C GLU A 150 -10.08 24.81 -4.21
N SER A 151 -9.81 24.66 -2.91
CA SER A 151 -9.66 25.79 -1.99
C SER A 151 -8.46 26.67 -2.32
N GLN A 152 -7.40 26.13 -2.91
CA GLN A 152 -6.22 26.89 -3.32
C GLN A 152 -6.42 27.62 -4.65
N LEU A 153 -7.33 27.14 -5.50
CA LEU A 153 -7.68 27.81 -6.77
C LEU A 153 -8.64 29.00 -6.59
N GLN A 154 -9.32 29.07 -5.46
CA GLN A 154 -10.27 30.17 -5.15
C GLN A 154 -9.61 31.39 -4.48
N ASN A 155 -8.32 31.31 -4.13
CA ASN A 155 -7.52 32.36 -3.48
C ASN A 155 -6.52 32.98 -4.43
#